data_98d386d5757a0e5c96438f9c06414e4b
#
_entry.id   98d386d5757a0e5c96438f9c06414e4b
#
_cell.length_a   1.000
_cell.length_b   1.000
_cell.length_c   1.000
_cell.angle_alpha   90.00
_cell.angle_beta   90.00
_cell.angle_gamma   90.00
#
_symmetry.space_group_name_H-M   'P 1'
#
loop_
_entity.id
_entity.type
_entity.pdbx_description
1 polymer ?
#
loop_
_entity_poly.entity_id
_entity_poly.type
_entity_poly.pdbx_seq_one_letter_code
_entity_poly.pdbx_strand_id
1 'polypeptide(L)'
;MAIYLTGSLPAGCGPHDVAIALVGELFKSGYNCSQSVVAAFADMYGFTEEQAFRMSASFGGGIGRMRQTCGAACGMFLLAGLEKGAVEGKDREGKAANYALVQELAAEFKKRNGSLVCAELLGLRKPEGSSVPEARTEQYYAKRPCARMVEVAAQIWTEYLEKTSSK
;
A
#
# COMPACT_ATOMS: atom_id res chain seq x y z
N MET A 1 5.59 -3.88 -18.11
CA MET A 1 4.94 -5.17 -18.39
C MET A 1 5.32 -6.14 -17.29
N ALA A 2 4.34 -6.54 -16.48
CA ALA A 2 4.58 -7.23 -15.21
C ALA A 2 5.17 -8.63 -15.41
N ILE A 3 6.43 -8.81 -15.02
CA ILE A 3 7.16 -10.09 -15.11
C ILE A 3 6.77 -11.07 -13.98
N TYR A 4 5.90 -10.65 -13.03
CA TYR A 4 5.63 -11.43 -11.82
C TYR A 4 4.40 -12.32 -11.84
N LEU A 5 3.61 -12.32 -12.92
CA LEU A 5 2.49 -13.24 -13.04
C LEU A 5 2.88 -14.51 -13.76
N THR A 6 3.68 -15.36 -13.13
CA THR A 6 3.93 -16.74 -13.61
C THR A 6 2.77 -17.69 -13.30
N GLY A 7 1.75 -17.21 -12.58
CA GLY A 7 0.49 -17.92 -12.36
C GLY A 7 -0.58 -17.42 -13.31
N SER A 8 -1.23 -18.31 -14.03
CA SER A 8 -2.36 -17.99 -14.89
C SER A 8 -3.50 -17.39 -14.05
N LEU A 9 -3.78 -16.10 -14.23
CA LEU A 9 -4.99 -15.51 -13.66
C LEU A 9 -6.23 -16.18 -14.26
N PRO A 10 -7.30 -16.35 -13.48
CA PRO A 10 -8.55 -16.87 -14.02
C PRO A 10 -9.03 -16.03 -15.19
N ALA A 11 -9.60 -16.69 -16.20
CA ALA A 11 -10.23 -15.98 -17.32
C ALA A 11 -11.34 -15.07 -16.78
N GLY A 12 -11.28 -13.77 -17.15
CA GLY A 12 -12.26 -12.77 -16.72
C GLY A 12 -11.78 -11.79 -15.63
N CYS A 13 -10.53 -11.91 -15.15
CA CYS A 13 -9.96 -10.94 -14.21
C CYS A 13 -9.70 -9.59 -14.91
N GLY A 14 -10.25 -8.52 -14.34
CA GLY A 14 -9.96 -7.14 -14.75
C GLY A 14 -8.57 -6.66 -14.30
N PRO A 15 -8.11 -5.49 -14.80
CA PRO A 15 -6.81 -4.90 -14.38
C PRO A 15 -6.67 -4.73 -12.88
N HIS A 16 -7.77 -4.47 -12.19
CA HIS A 16 -7.82 -4.28 -10.74
C HIS A 16 -7.62 -5.58 -9.96
N ASP A 17 -8.23 -6.69 -10.43
CA ASP A 17 -8.03 -8.01 -9.81
C ASP A 17 -6.57 -8.45 -9.93
N VAL A 18 -5.95 -8.10 -11.06
CA VAL A 18 -4.51 -8.33 -11.29
C VAL A 18 -3.66 -7.57 -10.27
N ALA A 19 -3.96 -6.31 -10.02
CA ALA A 19 -3.21 -5.49 -9.06
C ALA A 19 -3.36 -6.01 -7.63
N ILE A 20 -4.56 -6.43 -7.22
CA ILE A 20 -4.80 -7.03 -5.90
C ILE A 20 -4.01 -8.33 -5.72
N ALA A 21 -3.99 -9.20 -6.72
CA ALA A 21 -3.21 -10.44 -6.69
C ALA A 21 -1.70 -10.14 -6.62
N LEU A 22 -1.22 -9.17 -7.40
CA LEU A 22 0.18 -8.77 -7.46
C LEU A 22 0.68 -8.23 -6.12
N VAL A 23 -0.11 -7.46 -5.39
CA VAL A 23 0.22 -6.96 -4.05
C VAL A 23 0.58 -8.10 -3.10
N GLY A 24 -0.22 -9.16 -3.08
CA GLY A 24 0.02 -10.34 -2.25
C GLY A 24 1.31 -11.07 -2.65
N GLU A 25 1.54 -11.25 -3.94
CA GLU A 25 2.76 -11.90 -4.46
C GLU A 25 4.02 -11.10 -4.13
N LEU A 26 4.01 -9.79 -4.33
CA LEU A 26 5.13 -8.92 -3.99
C LEU A 26 5.45 -8.99 -2.49
N PHE A 27 4.44 -8.97 -1.63
CA PHE A 27 4.64 -9.08 -0.19
C PHE A 27 5.26 -10.44 0.19
N LYS A 28 4.79 -11.54 -0.38
CA LYS A 28 5.35 -12.88 -0.17
C LYS A 28 6.77 -13.02 -0.73
N SER A 29 7.11 -12.25 -1.77
CA SER A 29 8.46 -12.20 -2.35
C SER A 29 9.47 -11.41 -1.53
N GLY A 30 9.06 -10.84 -0.39
CA GLY A 30 9.95 -10.16 0.55
C GLY A 30 9.91 -8.63 0.50
N TYR A 31 9.13 -8.02 -0.40
CA TYR A 31 8.94 -6.56 -0.39
C TYR A 31 8.15 -6.12 0.83
N ASN A 32 8.41 -4.91 1.32
CA ASN A 32 7.66 -4.41 2.46
C ASN A 32 6.23 -3.97 2.08
N CYS A 33 5.40 -3.67 3.08
CA CYS A 33 3.98 -3.35 2.87
C CYS A 33 3.78 -2.19 1.89
N SER A 34 4.56 -1.11 2.01
CA SER A 34 4.44 0.05 1.15
C SER A 34 4.92 -0.25 -0.27
N GLN A 35 6.05 -0.93 -0.42
CA GLN A 35 6.59 -1.35 -1.71
C GLN A 35 5.59 -2.22 -2.48
N SER A 36 4.97 -3.16 -1.80
CA SER A 36 4.00 -4.08 -2.41
C SER A 36 2.79 -3.33 -2.96
N VAL A 37 2.26 -2.36 -2.21
CA VAL A 37 1.10 -1.58 -2.63
C VAL A 37 1.46 -0.64 -3.78
N VAL A 38 2.55 0.13 -3.67
CA VAL A 38 2.91 1.12 -4.69
C VAL A 38 3.30 0.46 -6.01
N ALA A 39 4.12 -0.59 -5.96
CA ALA A 39 4.59 -1.26 -7.17
C ALA A 39 3.47 -1.92 -7.97
N ALA A 40 2.41 -2.37 -7.31
CA ALA A 40 1.26 -3.00 -7.99
C ALA A 40 0.48 -2.03 -8.90
N PHE A 41 0.60 -0.72 -8.69
CA PHE A 41 -0.12 0.31 -9.44
C PHE A 41 0.82 1.32 -10.14
N ALA A 42 2.13 1.15 -10.02
CA ALA A 42 3.13 2.15 -10.45
C ALA A 42 3.10 2.43 -11.95
N ASP A 43 2.86 1.42 -12.77
CA ASP A 43 2.80 1.52 -14.22
C ASP A 43 1.65 2.43 -14.69
N MET A 44 0.54 2.50 -13.95
CA MET A 44 -0.57 3.41 -14.22
C MET A 44 -0.13 4.88 -14.19
N TYR A 45 0.94 5.18 -13.44
CA TYR A 45 1.48 6.53 -13.24
C TYR A 45 2.80 6.74 -13.99
N GLY A 46 3.19 5.80 -14.86
CA GLY A 46 4.40 5.90 -15.68
C GLY A 46 5.71 5.65 -14.93
N PHE A 47 5.65 5.07 -13.72
CA PHE A 47 6.84 4.69 -12.96
C PHE A 47 7.30 3.28 -13.31
N THR A 48 8.62 3.10 -13.34
CA THR A 48 9.21 1.77 -13.38
C THR A 48 9.06 1.09 -12.03
N GLU A 49 9.14 -0.23 -12.02
CA GLU A 49 9.11 -1.02 -10.80
C GLU A 49 10.22 -0.63 -9.81
N GLU A 50 11.45 -0.40 -10.33
CA GLU A 50 12.55 0.07 -9.49
C GLU A 50 12.26 1.43 -8.83
N GLN A 51 11.70 2.37 -9.58
CA GLN A 51 11.29 3.67 -9.04
C GLN A 51 10.23 3.52 -7.97
N ALA A 52 9.23 2.67 -8.20
CA ALA A 52 8.18 2.38 -7.23
C ALA A 52 8.74 1.79 -5.93
N PHE A 53 9.65 0.81 -6.04
CA PHE A 53 10.30 0.22 -4.86
C PHE A 53 11.14 1.23 -4.10
N ARG A 54 11.93 2.06 -4.78
CA ARG A 54 12.77 3.07 -4.14
C ARG A 54 11.94 4.13 -3.41
N MET A 55 10.93 4.71 -4.05
CA MET A 55 10.11 5.78 -3.47
C MET A 55 9.30 5.33 -2.26
N SER A 56 8.98 4.06 -2.17
CA SER A 56 8.15 3.49 -1.09
C SER A 56 8.93 2.70 -0.03
N ALA A 57 10.22 2.44 -0.25
CA ALA A 57 11.05 1.60 0.61
C ALA A 57 11.05 2.01 2.09
N SER A 58 11.11 3.32 2.36
CA SER A 58 11.23 3.87 3.71
C SER A 58 9.95 3.76 4.55
N PHE A 59 8.81 3.49 3.94
CA PHE A 59 7.53 3.45 4.64
C PHE A 59 7.17 2.07 5.20
N GLY A 60 7.97 1.04 4.92
CA GLY A 60 7.77 -0.29 5.47
C GLY A 60 7.90 -0.35 7.00
N GLY A 61 7.19 -1.27 7.63
CA GLY A 61 7.23 -1.48 9.08
C GLY A 61 6.70 -0.31 9.90
N GLY A 62 5.79 0.46 9.35
CA GLY A 62 5.25 1.66 9.98
C GLY A 62 6.27 2.80 9.99
N ILE A 63 6.75 3.14 8.82
CA ILE A 63 7.76 4.15 8.51
C ILE A 63 9.11 3.79 9.16
N GLY A 64 9.97 3.16 8.38
CA GLY A 64 11.33 2.78 8.82
C GLY A 64 11.37 1.89 10.07
N ARG A 65 10.39 1.01 10.24
CA ARG A 65 10.18 0.16 11.44
C ARG A 65 9.92 0.92 12.74
N MET A 66 9.60 2.20 12.67
CA MET A 66 9.19 2.96 13.87
C MET A 66 7.79 2.59 14.38
N ARG A 67 7.10 1.69 13.71
CA ARG A 67 5.77 1.18 14.09
C ARG A 67 4.68 2.27 14.19
N GLN A 68 4.86 3.34 13.41
CA GLN A 68 3.90 4.43 13.23
C GLN A 68 2.81 4.02 12.23
N THR A 69 2.46 4.88 11.29
CA THR A 69 1.43 4.56 10.28
C THR A 69 1.79 3.30 9.48
N CYS A 70 0.82 2.42 9.32
CA CYS A 70 0.98 1.16 8.57
C CYS A 70 1.53 1.41 7.16
N GLY A 71 2.58 0.66 6.77
CA GLY A 71 3.20 0.80 5.45
C GLY A 71 2.25 0.55 4.28
N ALA A 72 1.26 -0.31 4.43
CA ALA A 72 0.23 -0.52 3.42
C ALA A 72 -0.64 0.73 3.22
N ALA A 73 -1.03 1.39 4.32
CA ALA A 73 -1.73 2.66 4.26
C ALA A 73 -0.85 3.77 3.65
N CYS A 74 0.42 3.84 4.04
CA CYS A 74 1.37 4.78 3.45
C CYS A 74 1.50 4.57 1.93
N GLY A 75 1.56 3.33 1.46
CA GLY A 75 1.59 3.01 0.03
C GLY A 75 0.35 3.54 -0.70
N MET A 76 -0.82 3.34 -0.11
CA MET A 76 -2.08 3.88 -0.64
C MET A 76 -2.07 5.43 -0.67
N PHE A 77 -1.50 6.08 0.35
CA PHE A 77 -1.38 7.56 0.38
C PHE A 77 -0.40 8.09 -0.65
N LEU A 78 0.67 7.36 -0.96
CA LEU A 78 1.57 7.68 -2.07
C LEU A 78 0.83 7.63 -3.40
N LEU A 79 0.00 6.61 -3.64
CA LEU A 79 -0.86 6.52 -4.82
C LEU A 79 -1.86 7.68 -4.89
N ALA A 80 -2.45 8.07 -3.76
CA ALA A 80 -3.34 9.23 -3.69
C ALA A 80 -2.63 10.54 -4.09
N GLY A 81 -1.37 10.68 -3.71
CA GLY A 81 -0.53 11.80 -4.12
C GLY A 81 -0.26 11.81 -5.62
N LEU A 82 0.01 10.66 -6.22
CA LEU A 82 0.19 10.53 -7.68
C LEU A 82 -1.09 10.83 -8.45
N GLU A 83 -2.25 10.48 -7.91
CA GLU A 83 -3.56 10.67 -8.53
C GLU A 83 -4.08 12.12 -8.41
N LYS A 84 -3.92 12.75 -7.24
CA LYS A 84 -4.57 14.02 -6.86
C LYS A 84 -3.61 15.06 -6.28
N GLY A 85 -2.32 14.76 -6.20
CA GLY A 85 -1.36 15.68 -5.59
C GLY A 85 -1.23 16.98 -6.36
N ALA A 86 -1.33 18.11 -5.65
CA ALA A 86 -1.05 19.42 -6.23
C ALA A 86 0.45 19.57 -6.50
N VAL A 87 0.80 19.99 -7.70
CA VAL A 87 2.21 20.24 -8.10
C VAL A 87 2.62 21.70 -7.91
N GLU A 88 1.64 22.59 -7.81
CA GLU A 88 1.87 24.01 -7.56
C GLU A 88 1.86 24.34 -6.07
N GLY A 89 2.93 24.97 -5.58
CA GLY A 89 3.09 25.25 -4.14
C GLY A 89 1.99 26.16 -3.55
N LYS A 90 1.34 26.97 -4.35
CA LYS A 90 0.25 27.87 -3.93
C LYS A 90 -1.15 27.30 -4.15
N ASP A 91 -1.28 26.14 -4.76
CA ASP A 91 -2.57 25.50 -5.02
C ASP A 91 -3.19 24.94 -3.72
N ARG A 92 -3.93 25.79 -3.03
CA ARG A 92 -4.61 25.42 -1.77
C ARG A 92 -5.75 24.44 -1.99
N GLU A 93 -6.50 24.60 -3.09
CA GLU A 93 -7.65 23.74 -3.40
C GLU A 93 -7.19 22.34 -3.77
N GLY A 94 -6.17 22.21 -4.61
CA GLY A 94 -5.58 20.91 -4.95
C GLY A 94 -4.98 20.20 -3.73
N LYS A 95 -4.29 20.94 -2.84
CA LYS A 95 -3.81 20.38 -1.57
C LYS A 95 -4.95 19.90 -0.68
N ALA A 96 -5.99 20.70 -0.54
CA ALA A 96 -7.16 20.32 0.26
C ALA A 96 -7.86 19.10 -0.29
N ALA A 97 -8.01 18.99 -1.61
CA ALA A 97 -8.59 17.82 -2.27
C ALA A 97 -7.77 16.55 -2.04
N ASN A 98 -6.44 16.65 -2.16
CA ASN A 98 -5.56 15.52 -1.87
C ASN A 98 -5.62 15.09 -0.41
N TYR A 99 -5.59 16.03 0.53
CA TYR A 99 -5.68 15.72 1.97
C TYR A 99 -7.03 15.09 2.34
N ALA A 100 -8.12 15.58 1.74
CA ALA A 100 -9.44 14.99 1.93
C ALA A 100 -9.48 13.54 1.45
N LEU A 101 -8.91 13.25 0.28
CA LEU A 101 -8.79 11.89 -0.24
C LEU A 101 -7.98 10.99 0.71
N VAL A 102 -6.82 11.45 1.19
CA VAL A 102 -5.99 10.70 2.14
C VAL A 102 -6.77 10.39 3.43
N GLN A 103 -7.54 11.35 3.95
CA GLN A 103 -8.36 11.16 5.15
C GLN A 103 -9.49 10.14 4.90
N GLU A 104 -10.14 10.18 3.75
CA GLU A 104 -11.17 9.20 3.36
C GLU A 104 -10.59 7.78 3.27
N LEU A 105 -9.47 7.62 2.57
CA LEU A 105 -8.78 6.33 2.44
C LEU A 105 -8.30 5.81 3.81
N ALA A 106 -7.78 6.69 4.67
CA ALA A 106 -7.36 6.36 6.02
C ALA A 106 -8.53 5.89 6.89
N ALA A 107 -9.67 6.57 6.81
CA ALA A 107 -10.88 6.19 7.55
C ALA A 107 -11.38 4.81 7.11
N GLU A 108 -11.41 4.53 5.81
CA GLU A 108 -11.82 3.22 5.30
C GLU A 108 -10.84 2.11 5.67
N PHE A 109 -9.53 2.37 5.61
CA PHE A 109 -8.51 1.42 6.06
C PHE A 109 -8.66 1.10 7.55
N LYS A 110 -8.84 2.12 8.38
CA LYS A 110 -9.06 1.96 9.83
C LYS A 110 -10.34 1.18 10.12
N LYS A 111 -11.42 1.46 9.40
CA LYS A 111 -12.70 0.75 9.53
C LYS A 111 -12.55 -0.75 9.27
N ARG A 112 -11.80 -1.14 8.23
CA ARG A 112 -11.62 -2.55 7.83
C ARG A 112 -10.61 -3.30 8.70
N ASN A 113 -9.64 -2.61 9.28
CA ASN A 113 -8.50 -3.22 9.98
C ASN A 113 -8.42 -2.88 11.48
N GLY A 114 -9.20 -1.92 11.96
CA GLY A 114 -9.26 -1.50 13.37
C GLY A 114 -8.31 -0.35 13.73
N SER A 115 -7.22 -0.14 13.00
CA SER A 115 -6.25 0.92 13.25
C SER A 115 -5.51 1.33 11.98
N LEU A 116 -4.81 2.46 12.04
CA LEU A 116 -3.78 2.88 11.07
C LEU A 116 -2.37 2.66 11.60
N VAL A 117 -2.22 2.41 12.91
CA VAL A 117 -0.93 2.35 13.58
C VAL A 117 -0.35 0.95 13.48
N CYS A 118 0.84 0.83 12.91
CA CYS A 118 1.52 -0.44 12.72
C CYS A 118 1.67 -1.24 14.02
N ALA A 119 2.08 -0.60 15.11
CA ALA A 119 2.21 -1.24 16.40
C ALA A 119 0.89 -1.85 16.90
N GLU A 120 -0.22 -1.14 16.74
CA GLU A 120 -1.55 -1.62 17.14
C GLU A 120 -2.01 -2.79 16.27
N LEU A 121 -1.81 -2.68 14.95
CA LEU A 121 -2.16 -3.76 14.02
C LEU A 121 -1.36 -5.04 14.27
N LEU A 122 -0.12 -4.91 14.75
CA LEU A 122 0.72 -6.04 15.14
C LEU A 122 0.50 -6.53 16.59
N GLY A 123 -0.33 -5.83 17.37
CA GLY A 123 -0.55 -6.15 18.79
C GLY A 123 0.67 -5.93 19.68
N LEU A 124 1.57 -5.02 19.31
CA LEU A 124 2.77 -4.71 20.05
C LEU A 124 2.45 -3.79 21.25
N ARG A 125 2.89 -4.18 22.44
CA ARG A 125 2.74 -3.35 23.66
C ARG A 125 3.71 -2.16 23.69
N LYS A 126 4.88 -2.32 23.07
CA LYS A 126 5.89 -1.26 22.92
C LYS A 126 6.46 -1.32 21.48
N PRO A 127 6.77 -0.16 20.87
CA PRO A 127 7.48 -0.13 19.61
C PRO A 127 8.84 -0.82 19.76
N GLU A 128 9.16 -1.67 18.80
CA GLU A 128 10.50 -2.25 18.71
C GLU A 128 11.48 -1.19 18.20
N GLY A 129 12.60 -0.98 18.89
CA GLY A 129 13.60 0.02 18.49
C GLY A 129 14.59 -0.44 17.42
N SER A 130 14.50 -1.69 16.96
CA SER A 130 15.45 -2.24 15.99
C SER A 130 15.10 -1.83 14.57
N SER A 131 16.12 -1.36 13.81
CA SER A 131 16.01 -1.11 12.37
C SER A 131 16.17 -2.37 11.53
N VAL A 132 16.60 -3.50 12.11
CA VAL A 132 16.85 -4.75 11.40
C VAL A 132 15.52 -5.44 11.09
N PRO A 133 15.19 -5.71 9.80
CA PRO A 133 13.97 -6.43 9.46
C PRO A 133 14.07 -7.89 9.90
N GLU A 134 12.92 -8.45 10.26
CA GLU A 134 12.84 -9.88 10.56
C GLU A 134 12.96 -10.73 9.30
N ALA A 135 13.52 -11.93 9.45
CA ALA A 135 13.55 -12.92 8.38
C ALA A 135 12.12 -13.29 7.93
N ARG A 136 11.92 -13.37 6.62
CA ARG A 136 10.64 -13.73 5.99
C ARG A 136 10.47 -15.24 5.97
N THR A 137 10.06 -15.81 7.10
CA THR A 137 9.78 -17.24 7.29
C THR A 137 8.29 -17.53 7.17
N GLU A 138 7.89 -18.78 7.02
CA GLU A 138 6.48 -19.18 7.07
C GLU A 138 5.82 -18.72 8.37
N GLN A 139 6.52 -18.80 9.50
CA GLN A 139 6.05 -18.33 10.79
C GLN A 139 5.81 -16.81 10.82
N TYR A 140 6.67 -16.05 10.15
CA TYR A 140 6.48 -14.60 9.99
C TYR A 140 5.15 -14.30 9.33
N TYR A 141 4.85 -14.93 8.20
CA TYR A 141 3.60 -14.72 7.47
C TYR A 141 2.37 -15.24 8.22
N ALA A 142 2.51 -16.36 8.94
CA ALA A 142 1.40 -16.94 9.71
C ALA A 142 1.00 -16.08 10.92
N LYS A 143 1.96 -15.40 11.55
CA LYS A 143 1.72 -14.62 12.77
C LYS A 143 1.30 -13.15 12.52
N ARG A 144 1.61 -12.62 11.34
CA ARG A 144 1.43 -11.19 11.06
C ARG A 144 0.23 -10.96 10.14
N PRO A 145 -0.60 -9.94 10.43
CA PRO A 145 -1.74 -9.58 9.58
C PRO A 145 -1.31 -8.79 8.33
N CYS A 146 -0.03 -8.56 8.11
CA CYS A 146 0.48 -7.65 7.08
C CYS A 146 0.09 -8.05 5.66
N ALA A 147 0.00 -9.34 5.34
CA ALA A 147 -0.48 -9.81 4.05
C ALA A 147 -1.90 -9.33 3.77
N ARG A 148 -2.78 -9.43 4.77
CA ARG A 148 -4.15 -8.89 4.69
C ARG A 148 -4.13 -7.36 4.56
N MET A 149 -3.26 -6.67 5.28
CA MET A 149 -3.19 -5.19 5.23
C MET A 149 -2.86 -4.67 3.84
N VAL A 150 -1.91 -5.31 3.14
CA VAL A 150 -1.55 -4.91 1.78
C VAL A 150 -2.69 -5.19 0.79
N GLU A 151 -3.38 -6.32 0.92
CA GLU A 151 -4.53 -6.66 0.09
C GLU A 151 -5.69 -5.69 0.32
N VAL A 152 -6.01 -5.36 1.57
CA VAL A 152 -7.06 -4.39 1.91
C VAL A 152 -6.73 -3.00 1.35
N ALA A 153 -5.49 -2.55 1.46
CA ALA A 153 -5.07 -1.27 0.87
C ALA A 153 -5.26 -1.26 -0.65
N ALA A 154 -4.90 -2.34 -1.34
CA ALA A 154 -5.10 -2.48 -2.77
C ALA A 154 -6.60 -2.51 -3.15
N GLN A 155 -7.43 -3.20 -2.38
CA GLN A 155 -8.88 -3.21 -2.58
C GLN A 155 -9.50 -1.82 -2.43
N ILE A 156 -9.14 -1.09 -1.37
CA ILE A 156 -9.64 0.27 -1.14
C ILE A 156 -9.24 1.18 -2.30
N TRP A 157 -7.99 1.10 -2.74
CA TRP A 157 -7.49 1.90 -3.85
C TRP A 157 -8.21 1.58 -5.16
N THR A 158 -8.41 0.31 -5.45
CA THR A 158 -9.17 -0.17 -6.61
C THR A 158 -10.61 0.34 -6.61
N GLU A 159 -11.30 0.23 -5.48
CA GLU A 159 -12.67 0.73 -5.33
C GLU A 159 -12.76 2.26 -5.55
N TYR A 160 -11.74 3.00 -5.11
CA TYR A 160 -11.65 4.43 -5.38
C TYR A 160 -11.51 4.71 -6.88
N LEU A 161 -10.61 4.00 -7.58
CA LEU A 161 -10.41 4.15 -9.02
C LEU A 161 -11.69 3.82 -9.82
N GLU A 162 -12.40 2.76 -9.46
CA GLU A 162 -13.66 2.38 -10.09
C GLU A 162 -14.72 3.47 -9.95
N LYS A 163 -14.89 4.03 -8.75
CA LYS A 163 -15.83 5.12 -8.49
C LYS A 163 -15.52 6.38 -9.28
N THR A 164 -14.25 6.67 -9.52
CA THR A 164 -13.82 7.86 -10.26
C THR A 164 -13.86 7.69 -11.77
N SER A 165 -13.68 6.46 -12.26
CA SER A 165 -13.76 6.13 -13.69
C SER A 165 -15.21 6.07 -14.21
N SER A 166 -16.20 5.95 -13.31
CA SER A 166 -17.64 5.87 -13.66
C SER A 166 -18.33 7.24 -13.71
N LYS A 167 -17.58 8.33 -13.52
CA LYS A 167 -18.06 9.71 -13.63
C LYS A 167 -17.53 10.39 -14.89
#